data_3dc3b18f3ca9e4c93eba7549cdb983bf
#
_entry.id   3dc3b18f3ca9e4c93eba7549cdb983bf
#
_cell.length_a   1.000
_cell.length_b   1.000
_cell.length_c   1.000
_cell.angle_alpha   90.00
_cell.angle_beta   90.00
_cell.angle_gamma   90.00
#
_symmetry.space_group_name_H-M   'P 1'
#
loop_
_entity.id
_entity.type
_entity.pdbx_description
1 polymer ?
#
loop_
_entity_poly.entity_id
_entity_poly.type
_entity_poly.pdbx_seq_one_letter_code
_entity_poly.pdbx_strand_id
1 'polypeptide(L)'
;MSPRRLWTEVVAGLVVALALIPEVISFSVIAGVEPAVGLFASFTTAVVISVVGGRPAMISAAAGAVALVIAPLNREHGLGYLIAAVILGGMIQIVLGALGVARLMRFVPCAVMVGFVNALAVLIFLAQVPEMEHVPWAVYPLIVGGIALMVVFPKVTTVVPAPLVSIVVLTLITVGAGLAVPTVGDRGALPTSLPTPGLPDVPFTLDTLTLIAPYALALALVGLMESLLTAQLVDDLTDTPSDKRRESVGQGVANVVTGFFGGLGGCAMIGQTMINVKTAGARTRLSTFLAGVFLLLLCLTLGPAVSAIPMAALVAVMVMVSFTTFDWRSIAPATLRRLPVGESAVMAVTVVFVVATHNLAVGVIAGCLAALGVFARRVAGRAELAVTRAPDGSTVRYAVTGDLFFASANGLADRFDYAGDPEKVVVDLGAARLWDASAVAVLDTITAKYAQRGKHAEVTGLTGAGAELHARLSERA
;
A
#
# COMPACT_ATOMS: atom_id res chain seq x y z
N MET A 1 24.23 16.66 -18.90
CA MET A 1 22.99 17.41 -18.64
C MET A 1 23.12 18.84 -19.17
N SER A 2 22.04 19.40 -19.78
CA SER A 2 22.04 20.83 -20.12
C SER A 2 21.95 21.68 -18.84
N PRO A 3 22.48 22.93 -18.83
CA PRO A 3 22.40 23.82 -17.66
C PRO A 3 20.96 24.04 -17.17
N ARG A 4 20.00 24.13 -18.07
CA ARG A 4 18.57 24.23 -17.73
C ARG A 4 18.04 23.00 -16.97
N ARG A 5 18.41 21.79 -17.42
CA ARG A 5 18.02 20.56 -16.72
C ARG A 5 18.65 20.45 -15.36
N LEU A 6 19.93 20.82 -15.22
CA LEU A 6 20.60 20.85 -13.92
C LEU A 6 19.87 21.79 -12.97
N TRP A 7 19.54 22.98 -13.41
CA TRP A 7 18.79 23.96 -12.61
C TRP A 7 17.42 23.41 -12.16
N THR A 8 16.67 22.77 -13.08
CA THR A 8 15.39 22.11 -12.75
C THR A 8 15.55 21.08 -11.64
N GLU A 9 16.56 20.21 -11.73
CA GLU A 9 16.81 19.17 -10.71
C GLU A 9 17.19 19.78 -9.35
N VAL A 10 17.99 20.84 -9.33
CA VAL A 10 18.39 21.53 -8.09
C VAL A 10 17.19 22.21 -7.44
N VAL A 11 16.40 22.94 -8.20
CA VAL A 11 15.20 23.62 -7.68
C VAL A 11 14.17 22.61 -7.22
N ALA A 12 13.97 21.53 -7.97
CA ALA A 12 13.05 20.44 -7.59
C ALA A 12 13.48 19.80 -6.26
N GLY A 13 14.76 19.48 -6.09
CA GLY A 13 15.28 18.93 -4.84
C GLY A 13 15.08 19.88 -3.66
N LEU A 14 15.30 21.19 -3.85
CA LEU A 14 15.09 22.19 -2.80
C LEU A 14 13.61 22.32 -2.40
N VAL A 15 12.72 22.40 -3.39
CA VAL A 15 11.26 22.48 -3.14
C VAL A 15 10.76 21.26 -2.39
N VAL A 16 11.24 20.08 -2.78
CA VAL A 16 10.88 18.81 -2.11
C VAL A 16 11.43 18.79 -0.68
N ALA A 17 12.68 19.21 -0.45
CA ALA A 17 13.26 19.26 0.89
C ALA A 17 12.44 20.17 1.83
N LEU A 18 12.03 21.35 1.34
CA LEU A 18 11.18 22.27 2.11
C LEU A 18 9.80 21.69 2.42
N ALA A 19 9.23 20.90 1.51
CA ALA A 19 7.94 20.23 1.73
C ALA A 19 8.07 19.04 2.68
N LEU A 20 9.21 18.33 2.66
CA LEU A 20 9.46 17.15 3.49
C LEU A 20 9.60 17.48 4.98
N ILE A 21 10.26 18.60 5.34
CA ILE A 21 10.57 18.92 6.74
C ILE A 21 9.33 18.82 7.64
N PRO A 22 8.22 19.53 7.38
CA PRO A 22 7.06 19.48 8.25
C PRO A 22 6.37 18.11 8.30
N GLU A 23 6.29 17.42 7.17
CA GLU A 23 5.67 16.09 7.11
C GLU A 23 6.48 15.05 7.89
N VAL A 24 7.80 15.08 7.72
CA VAL A 24 8.71 14.15 8.41
C VAL A 24 8.70 14.38 9.92
N ILE A 25 8.66 15.64 10.37
CA ILE A 25 8.51 15.97 11.79
C ILE A 25 7.18 15.41 12.32
N SER A 26 6.08 15.60 11.58
CA SER A 26 4.77 15.06 11.96
C SER A 26 4.78 13.53 12.04
N PHE A 27 5.44 12.86 11.11
CA PHE A 27 5.57 11.40 11.13
C PHE A 27 6.45 10.90 12.28
N SER A 28 7.46 11.67 12.67
CA SER A 28 8.26 11.39 13.88
C SER A 28 7.40 11.46 15.15
N VAL A 29 6.55 12.48 15.25
CA VAL A 29 5.59 12.63 16.35
C VAL A 29 4.60 11.48 16.38
N ILE A 30 4.04 11.07 15.23
CA ILE A 30 3.15 9.89 15.12
C ILE A 30 3.86 8.63 15.60
N ALA A 31 5.12 8.43 15.20
CA ALA A 31 5.93 7.29 15.63
C ALA A 31 6.34 7.36 17.11
N GLY A 32 6.16 8.51 17.77
CA GLY A 32 6.56 8.74 19.16
C GLY A 32 8.06 8.88 19.32
N VAL A 33 8.77 9.36 18.29
CA VAL A 33 10.21 9.58 18.31
C VAL A 33 10.54 11.08 18.16
N GLU A 34 11.76 11.45 18.51
CA GLU A 34 12.24 12.82 18.31
C GLU A 34 12.25 13.21 16.82
N PRO A 35 12.01 14.49 16.49
CA PRO A 35 12.08 14.98 15.11
C PRO A 35 13.37 14.63 14.37
N ALA A 36 14.50 14.61 15.08
CA ALA A 36 15.80 14.25 14.52
C ALA A 36 15.82 12.86 13.89
N VAL A 37 15.15 11.88 14.50
CA VAL A 37 15.10 10.48 14.02
C VAL A 37 14.48 10.39 12.63
N GLY A 38 13.35 11.08 12.41
CA GLY A 38 12.69 11.12 11.12
C GLY A 38 13.47 11.92 10.07
N LEU A 39 14.06 13.03 10.46
CA LEU A 39 14.86 13.87 9.55
C LEU A 39 16.12 13.12 9.09
N PHE A 40 16.81 12.40 9.98
CA PHE A 40 17.91 11.52 9.60
C PHE A 40 17.45 10.35 8.71
N ALA A 41 16.29 9.76 9.02
CA ALA A 41 15.71 8.73 8.17
C ALA A 41 15.47 9.24 6.75
N SER A 42 14.91 10.44 6.62
CA SER A 42 14.61 11.02 5.31
C SER A 42 15.86 11.36 4.52
N PHE A 43 16.86 11.91 5.19
CA PHE A 43 18.16 12.17 4.57
C PHE A 43 18.81 10.88 4.06
N THR A 44 18.98 9.88 4.94
CA THR A 44 19.67 8.63 4.59
C THR A 44 18.91 7.86 3.51
N THR A 45 17.59 7.74 3.65
CA THR A 45 16.74 7.07 2.65
C THR A 45 16.84 7.75 1.28
N ALA A 46 16.69 9.08 1.20
CA ALA A 46 16.74 9.82 -0.06
C ALA A 46 18.11 9.69 -0.75
N VAL A 47 19.19 9.82 0.01
CA VAL A 47 20.55 9.68 -0.52
C VAL A 47 20.81 8.26 -1.02
N VAL A 48 20.50 7.24 -0.22
CA VAL A 48 20.74 5.84 -0.59
C VAL A 48 19.90 5.44 -1.80
N ILE A 49 18.58 5.73 -1.78
CA ILE A 49 17.69 5.35 -2.87
C ILE A 49 18.03 6.06 -4.18
N SER A 50 18.58 7.26 -4.13
CA SER A 50 19.04 7.96 -5.33
C SER A 50 20.10 7.18 -6.10
N VAL A 51 20.90 6.35 -5.42
CA VAL A 51 21.96 5.51 -6.01
C VAL A 51 21.44 4.12 -6.37
N VAL A 52 20.78 3.45 -5.41
CA VAL A 52 20.41 2.03 -5.57
C VAL A 52 19.02 1.80 -6.15
N GLY A 53 18.11 2.78 -6.06
CA GLY A 53 16.72 2.64 -6.46
C GLY A 53 16.49 2.29 -7.93
N GLY A 54 15.34 1.76 -8.25
CA GLY A 54 14.92 1.36 -9.59
C GLY A 54 14.17 2.44 -10.36
N ARG A 55 13.67 3.49 -9.67
CA ARG A 55 12.92 4.59 -10.30
C ARG A 55 13.62 5.94 -10.09
N PRO A 56 14.12 6.59 -11.17
CA PRO A 56 14.65 7.96 -11.09
C PRO A 56 13.58 8.98 -10.69
N ALA A 57 13.98 10.06 -10.02
CA ALA A 57 13.18 11.19 -9.58
C ALA A 57 12.04 10.84 -8.59
N MET A 58 11.92 9.60 -8.15
CA MET A 58 11.01 9.20 -7.09
C MET A 58 11.60 9.57 -5.72
N ILE A 59 10.80 10.15 -4.85
CA ILE A 59 11.21 10.61 -3.53
C ILE A 59 10.86 9.56 -2.49
N SER A 60 11.86 9.07 -1.77
CA SER A 60 11.70 8.21 -0.60
C SER A 60 12.23 8.92 0.65
N ALA A 61 11.47 8.85 1.71
CA ALA A 61 11.77 9.49 2.99
C ALA A 61 11.07 8.73 4.12
N ALA A 62 11.23 9.20 5.36
CA ALA A 62 10.38 8.76 6.47
C ALA A 62 8.91 8.98 6.09
N ALA A 63 8.10 7.93 6.16
CA ALA A 63 6.74 7.94 5.63
C ALA A 63 5.68 7.62 6.70
N GLY A 64 4.50 8.24 6.56
CA GLY A 64 3.41 8.06 7.50
C GLY A 64 2.93 6.62 7.63
N ALA A 65 2.90 5.88 6.54
CA ALA A 65 2.53 4.47 6.55
C ALA A 65 3.47 3.61 7.39
N VAL A 66 4.79 3.87 7.30
CA VAL A 66 5.82 3.20 8.10
C VAL A 66 5.72 3.65 9.57
N ALA A 67 5.59 4.95 9.81
CA ALA A 67 5.48 5.53 11.15
C ALA A 67 4.30 4.91 11.94
N LEU A 68 3.14 4.78 11.32
CA LEU A 68 1.96 4.17 11.93
C LEU A 68 2.17 2.70 12.31
N VAL A 69 2.88 1.95 11.47
CA VAL A 69 3.16 0.52 11.72
C VAL A 69 4.10 0.33 12.92
N ILE A 70 5.12 1.17 13.06
CA ILE A 70 6.15 1.01 14.08
C ILE A 70 5.88 1.79 15.38
N ALA A 71 4.90 2.71 15.38
CA ALA A 71 4.56 3.51 16.55
C ALA A 71 4.23 2.68 17.82
N PRO A 72 3.41 1.60 17.74
CA PRO A 72 3.15 0.76 18.92
C PRO A 72 4.42 0.13 19.49
N LEU A 73 5.31 -0.38 18.63
CA LEU A 73 6.58 -0.97 19.06
C LEU A 73 7.45 0.04 19.83
N ASN A 74 7.55 1.27 19.33
CA ASN A 74 8.31 2.31 20.01
C ASN A 74 7.70 2.68 21.37
N ARG A 75 6.38 2.79 21.46
CA ARG A 75 5.68 3.14 22.72
C ARG A 75 5.86 2.09 23.81
N GLU A 76 5.89 0.81 23.43
CA GLU A 76 5.95 -0.32 24.37
C GLU A 76 7.39 -0.73 24.72
N HIS A 77 8.32 -0.63 23.76
CA HIS A 77 9.66 -1.21 23.89
C HIS A 77 10.81 -0.18 23.62
N GLY A 78 10.48 0.99 23.10
CA GLY A 78 11.45 2.07 22.89
C GLY A 78 12.17 2.03 21.55
N LEU A 79 13.00 3.08 21.34
CA LEU A 79 13.64 3.38 20.06
C LEU A 79 14.57 2.26 19.56
N GLY A 80 15.29 1.58 20.46
CA GLY A 80 16.20 0.49 20.06
C GLY A 80 15.49 -0.63 19.32
N TYR A 81 14.33 -1.08 19.82
CA TYR A 81 13.52 -2.11 19.17
C TYR A 81 12.92 -1.62 17.84
N LEU A 82 12.51 -0.35 17.76
CA LEU A 82 12.07 0.26 16.52
C LEU A 82 13.18 0.20 15.46
N ILE A 83 14.40 0.62 15.80
CA ILE A 83 15.53 0.60 14.86
C ILE A 83 15.87 -0.83 14.43
N ALA A 84 15.85 -1.78 15.36
CA ALA A 84 16.06 -3.20 15.04
C ALA A 84 14.98 -3.73 14.07
N ALA A 85 13.70 -3.34 14.25
CA ALA A 85 12.62 -3.69 13.35
C ALA A 85 12.79 -3.05 11.96
N VAL A 86 13.30 -1.83 11.87
CA VAL A 86 13.61 -1.15 10.59
C VAL A 86 14.70 -1.90 9.83
N ILE A 87 15.78 -2.29 10.50
CA ILE A 87 16.88 -3.06 9.90
C ILE A 87 16.36 -4.42 9.40
N LEU A 88 15.62 -5.15 10.25
CA LEU A 88 15.04 -6.44 9.87
C LEU A 88 14.03 -6.30 8.73
N GLY A 89 13.18 -5.28 8.76
CA GLY A 89 12.24 -4.96 7.69
C GLY A 89 12.94 -4.66 6.37
N GLY A 90 14.02 -3.89 6.41
CA GLY A 90 14.88 -3.65 5.24
C GLY A 90 15.49 -4.93 4.67
N MET A 91 15.99 -5.84 5.53
CA MET A 91 16.48 -7.15 5.10
C MET A 91 15.38 -7.99 4.44
N ILE A 92 14.17 -8.01 5.04
CA ILE A 92 13.01 -8.68 4.45
C ILE A 92 12.69 -8.08 3.08
N GLN A 93 12.71 -6.76 2.92
CA GLN A 93 12.48 -6.08 1.63
C GLN A 93 13.50 -6.48 0.57
N ILE A 94 14.79 -6.59 0.94
CA ILE A 94 15.85 -7.07 0.04
C ILE A 94 15.53 -8.49 -0.44
N VAL A 95 15.19 -9.40 0.48
CA VAL A 95 14.85 -10.79 0.15
C VAL A 95 13.61 -10.86 -0.75
N LEU A 96 12.53 -10.18 -0.39
CA LEU A 96 11.30 -10.12 -1.19
C LEU A 96 11.55 -9.52 -2.58
N GLY A 97 12.36 -8.45 -2.65
CA GLY A 97 12.77 -7.84 -3.92
C GLY A 97 13.59 -8.81 -4.79
N ALA A 98 14.57 -9.50 -4.19
CA ALA A 98 15.41 -10.48 -4.88
C ALA A 98 14.60 -11.67 -5.41
N LEU A 99 13.61 -12.16 -4.65
CA LEU A 99 12.67 -13.20 -5.06
C LEU A 99 11.67 -12.72 -6.13
N GLY A 100 11.64 -11.42 -6.43
CA GLY A 100 10.77 -10.86 -7.45
C GLY A 100 9.31 -10.73 -7.01
N VAL A 101 9.04 -10.58 -5.71
CA VAL A 101 7.70 -10.38 -5.13
C VAL A 101 7.01 -9.14 -5.72
N ALA A 102 7.77 -8.16 -6.22
CA ALA A 102 7.21 -7.03 -6.97
C ALA A 102 6.29 -7.46 -8.14
N ARG A 103 6.50 -8.64 -8.71
CA ARG A 103 5.62 -9.20 -9.75
C ARG A 103 4.23 -9.57 -9.22
N LEU A 104 4.12 -9.84 -7.91
CA LEU A 104 2.85 -10.18 -7.28
C LEU A 104 1.93 -8.95 -7.14
N MET A 105 2.48 -7.73 -7.22
CA MET A 105 1.69 -6.49 -7.22
C MET A 105 0.62 -6.46 -8.33
N ARG A 106 0.85 -7.14 -9.44
CA ARG A 106 -0.15 -7.29 -10.52
C ARG A 106 -1.42 -8.04 -10.09
N PHE A 107 -1.34 -8.82 -9.00
CA PHE A 107 -2.47 -9.56 -8.44
C PHE A 107 -3.20 -8.79 -7.33
N VAL A 108 -2.68 -7.65 -6.89
CA VAL A 108 -3.36 -6.78 -5.93
C VAL A 108 -4.45 -6.00 -6.68
N PRO A 109 -5.74 -6.25 -6.37
CA PRO A 109 -6.83 -5.55 -7.06
C PRO A 109 -6.82 -4.06 -6.78
N CYS A 110 -7.26 -3.26 -7.76
CA CYS A 110 -7.38 -1.82 -7.63
C CYS A 110 -8.22 -1.41 -6.40
N ALA A 111 -9.30 -2.14 -6.11
CA ALA A 111 -10.14 -1.89 -4.94
C ALA A 111 -9.38 -2.00 -3.60
N VAL A 112 -8.42 -2.93 -3.48
CA VAL A 112 -7.54 -3.05 -2.30
C VAL A 112 -6.60 -1.85 -2.21
N MET A 113 -6.02 -1.42 -3.33
CA MET A 113 -5.12 -0.26 -3.37
C MET A 113 -5.83 1.03 -2.99
N VAL A 114 -7.03 1.26 -3.52
CA VAL A 114 -7.86 2.41 -3.14
C VAL A 114 -8.25 2.34 -1.66
N GLY A 115 -8.66 1.17 -1.19
CA GLY A 115 -8.95 0.93 0.23
C GLY A 115 -7.75 1.21 1.14
N PHE A 116 -6.55 0.79 0.74
CA PHE A 116 -5.31 1.08 1.45
C PHE A 116 -5.02 2.58 1.57
N VAL A 117 -5.11 3.32 0.46
CA VAL A 117 -4.85 4.77 0.43
C VAL A 117 -5.87 5.52 1.28
N ASN A 118 -7.16 5.15 1.19
CA ASN A 118 -8.21 5.75 2.01
C ASN A 118 -8.03 5.45 3.50
N ALA A 119 -7.67 4.22 3.83
CA ALA A 119 -7.40 3.84 5.22
C ALA A 119 -6.17 4.57 5.78
N LEU A 120 -5.10 4.70 5.00
CA LEU A 120 -3.92 5.48 5.37
C LEU A 120 -4.30 6.93 5.67
N ALA A 121 -5.10 7.56 4.81
CA ALA A 121 -5.59 8.91 5.02
C ALA A 121 -6.40 9.04 6.33
N VAL A 122 -7.28 8.08 6.62
CA VAL A 122 -8.04 8.05 7.88
C VAL A 122 -7.11 7.90 9.09
N LEU A 123 -6.13 6.99 9.03
CA LEU A 123 -5.19 6.80 10.14
C LEU A 123 -4.30 8.03 10.37
N ILE A 124 -3.83 8.70 9.31
CA ILE A 124 -3.08 9.97 9.43
C ILE A 124 -3.93 11.03 10.14
N PHE A 125 -5.22 11.15 9.77
CA PHE A 125 -6.13 12.08 10.44
C PHE A 125 -6.33 11.71 11.91
N LEU A 126 -6.63 10.46 12.21
CA LEU A 126 -6.84 9.99 13.59
C LEU A 126 -5.61 10.18 14.46
N ALA A 127 -4.42 10.06 13.89
CA ALA A 127 -3.17 10.31 14.59
C ALA A 127 -2.97 11.79 14.98
N GLN A 128 -3.72 12.72 14.38
CA GLN A 128 -3.68 14.14 14.77
C GLN A 128 -4.64 14.48 15.92
N VAL A 129 -5.62 13.62 16.20
CA VAL A 129 -6.63 13.90 17.24
C VAL A 129 -6.01 14.14 18.62
N PRO A 130 -5.05 13.32 19.11
CA PRO A 130 -4.38 13.56 20.39
C PRO A 130 -3.64 14.90 20.45
N GLU A 131 -3.13 15.40 19.33
CA GLU A 131 -2.44 16.68 19.23
C GLU A 131 -3.37 17.91 19.33
N MET A 132 -4.68 17.67 19.26
CA MET A 132 -5.72 18.67 19.41
C MET A 132 -6.42 18.61 20.80
N GLU A 133 -6.10 17.57 21.60
CA GLU A 133 -6.69 17.40 22.92
C GLU A 133 -5.84 18.11 24.00
N HIS A 134 -6.52 18.73 24.97
CA HIS A 134 -5.87 19.36 26.13
C HIS A 134 -4.86 20.46 25.77
N VAL A 135 -5.09 21.18 24.67
CA VAL A 135 -4.22 22.26 24.18
C VAL A 135 -4.86 23.64 24.44
N PRO A 136 -4.04 24.72 24.51
CA PRO A 136 -4.58 26.08 24.59
C PRO A 136 -5.57 26.38 23.47
N TRP A 137 -6.62 27.14 23.79
CA TRP A 137 -7.67 27.46 22.80
C TRP A 137 -7.14 28.15 21.53
N ALA A 138 -6.00 28.86 21.63
CA ALA A 138 -5.36 29.53 20.51
C ALA A 138 -4.88 28.55 19.41
N VAL A 139 -4.72 27.26 19.74
CA VAL A 139 -4.33 26.21 18.78
C VAL A 139 -5.39 26.01 17.70
N TYR A 140 -6.68 26.03 18.06
CA TYR A 140 -7.78 25.78 17.13
C TYR A 140 -7.88 26.81 16.00
N PRO A 141 -7.90 28.14 16.27
CA PRO A 141 -7.89 29.12 15.20
C PRO A 141 -6.63 29.10 14.35
N LEU A 142 -5.47 28.70 14.91
CA LEU A 142 -4.25 28.50 14.15
C LEU A 142 -4.40 27.32 13.18
N ILE A 143 -4.97 26.18 13.60
CA ILE A 143 -5.23 25.03 12.72
C ILE A 143 -6.18 25.44 11.58
N VAL A 144 -7.29 26.09 11.92
CA VAL A 144 -8.29 26.53 10.91
C VAL A 144 -7.68 27.56 9.97
N GLY A 145 -6.91 28.52 10.47
CA GLY A 145 -6.20 29.51 9.66
C GLY A 145 -5.17 28.88 8.74
N GLY A 146 -4.44 27.87 9.23
CA GLY A 146 -3.48 27.10 8.43
C GLY A 146 -4.14 26.34 7.29
N ILE A 147 -5.24 25.64 7.55
CA ILE A 147 -6.03 24.95 6.54
C ILE A 147 -6.59 25.95 5.52
N ALA A 148 -7.15 27.08 5.97
CA ALA A 148 -7.67 28.11 5.10
C ALA A 148 -6.58 28.70 4.17
N LEU A 149 -5.37 28.94 4.71
CA LEU A 149 -4.23 29.36 3.92
C LEU A 149 -3.87 28.34 2.86
N MET A 150 -3.80 27.07 3.19
CA MET A 150 -3.47 25.99 2.23
C MET A 150 -4.52 25.81 1.14
N VAL A 151 -5.79 26.15 1.40
CA VAL A 151 -6.86 26.09 0.39
C VAL A 151 -6.87 27.35 -0.49
N VAL A 152 -6.60 28.52 0.07
CA VAL A 152 -6.68 29.80 -0.66
C VAL A 152 -5.40 30.12 -1.42
N PHE A 153 -4.22 29.88 -0.83
CA PHE A 153 -2.94 30.27 -1.40
C PHE A 153 -2.65 29.69 -2.79
N PRO A 154 -2.98 28.43 -3.13
CA PRO A 154 -2.79 27.90 -4.48
C PRO A 154 -3.60 28.61 -5.57
N LYS A 155 -4.64 29.35 -5.19
CA LYS A 155 -5.41 30.19 -6.14
C LYS A 155 -4.66 31.47 -6.53
N VAL A 156 -3.67 31.88 -5.72
CA VAL A 156 -2.84 33.08 -5.98
C VAL A 156 -1.55 32.69 -6.69
N THR A 157 -0.87 31.64 -6.22
CA THR A 157 0.36 31.13 -6.83
C THR A 157 0.58 29.66 -6.49
N THR A 158 1.15 28.94 -7.45
CA THR A 158 1.54 27.54 -7.29
C THR A 158 3.07 27.34 -7.24
N VAL A 159 3.84 28.45 -7.27
CA VAL A 159 5.30 28.40 -7.28
C VAL A 159 5.86 27.93 -5.95
N VAL A 160 5.25 28.35 -4.84
CA VAL A 160 5.65 27.96 -3.49
C VAL A 160 4.65 26.96 -2.94
N PRO A 161 5.10 25.85 -2.34
CA PRO A 161 4.19 24.90 -1.69
C PRO A 161 3.33 25.57 -0.60
N ALA A 162 2.02 25.43 -0.71
CA ALA A 162 1.09 26.02 0.24
C ALA A 162 1.31 25.59 1.70
N PRO A 163 1.68 24.34 2.01
CA PRO A 163 2.04 23.94 3.38
C PRO A 163 3.20 24.76 3.96
N LEU A 164 4.23 25.04 3.15
CA LEU A 164 5.37 25.87 3.61
C LEU A 164 4.94 27.29 3.98
N VAL A 165 4.10 27.90 3.13
CA VAL A 165 3.57 29.25 3.40
C VAL A 165 2.74 29.26 4.68
N SER A 166 1.86 28.27 4.84
CA SER A 166 1.05 28.12 6.06
C SER A 166 1.92 28.04 7.31
N ILE A 167 2.97 27.22 7.29
CA ILE A 167 3.89 27.07 8.43
C ILE A 167 4.59 28.38 8.73
N VAL A 168 5.17 29.04 7.71
CA VAL A 168 5.90 30.31 7.91
C VAL A 168 4.97 31.37 8.50
N VAL A 169 3.77 31.55 7.92
CA VAL A 169 2.79 32.55 8.40
C VAL A 169 2.34 32.25 9.81
N LEU A 170 2.00 30.99 10.12
CA LEU A 170 1.56 30.63 11.48
C LEU A 170 2.71 30.76 12.49
N THR A 171 3.93 30.43 12.12
CA THR A 171 5.11 30.63 12.99
C THR A 171 5.33 32.13 13.27
N LEU A 172 5.26 32.98 12.26
CA LEU A 172 5.39 34.42 12.42
C LEU A 172 4.28 35.00 13.30
N ILE A 173 3.04 34.55 13.16
CA ILE A 173 1.92 34.95 14.00
C ILE A 173 2.17 34.52 15.46
N THR A 174 2.57 33.25 15.66
CA THR A 174 2.77 32.68 16.99
C THR A 174 3.91 33.41 17.73
N VAL A 175 5.04 33.59 17.07
CA VAL A 175 6.20 34.27 17.65
C VAL A 175 5.93 35.77 17.83
N GLY A 176 5.35 36.44 16.82
CA GLY A 176 5.07 37.86 16.84
C GLY A 176 4.01 38.28 17.87
N ALA A 177 3.01 37.43 18.09
CA ALA A 177 1.98 37.67 19.11
C ALA A 177 2.33 37.07 20.48
N GLY A 178 3.48 36.41 20.63
CA GLY A 178 3.91 35.81 21.90
C GLY A 178 2.94 34.74 22.42
N LEU A 179 2.32 33.94 21.50
CA LEU A 179 1.33 32.93 21.88
C LEU A 179 2.02 31.75 22.55
N ALA A 180 1.60 31.39 23.74
CA ALA A 180 2.04 30.20 24.45
C ALA A 180 1.32 28.96 23.91
N VAL A 181 1.82 28.38 22.82
CA VAL A 181 1.30 27.15 22.20
C VAL A 181 2.45 26.14 22.04
N PRO A 182 2.15 24.84 22.04
CA PRO A 182 3.18 23.80 21.82
C PRO A 182 3.91 24.01 20.49
N THR A 183 5.22 23.82 20.50
CA THR A 183 6.13 23.96 19.36
C THR A 183 6.82 22.65 19.03
N VAL A 184 7.49 22.58 17.87
CA VAL A 184 8.31 21.42 17.48
C VAL A 184 9.46 21.21 18.48
N GLY A 185 10.05 22.30 19.00
CA GLY A 185 11.10 22.22 20.00
C GLY A 185 10.69 21.53 21.30
N ASP A 186 9.40 21.58 21.66
CA ASP A 186 8.85 20.89 22.84
C ASP A 186 8.73 19.37 22.63
N ARG A 187 8.83 18.89 21.39
CA ARG A 187 8.71 17.46 21.02
C ARG A 187 10.03 16.71 20.97
N GLY A 188 11.15 17.39 21.20
CA GLY A 188 12.47 16.81 21.24
C GLY A 188 13.52 17.52 20.41
N ALA A 189 14.71 16.94 20.38
CA ALA A 189 15.86 17.54 19.73
C ALA A 189 15.74 17.53 18.20
N LEU A 190 16.20 18.63 17.60
CA LEU A 190 16.47 18.70 16.16
C LEU A 190 17.93 18.32 15.87
N PRO A 191 18.25 17.90 14.63
CA PRO A 191 19.62 17.61 14.26
C PRO A 191 20.55 18.80 14.48
N THR A 192 21.58 18.59 15.28
CA THR A 192 22.67 19.56 15.50
C THR A 192 24.00 19.13 14.89
N SER A 193 24.08 17.87 14.46
CA SER A 193 25.24 17.24 13.82
C SER A 193 24.79 16.23 12.76
N LEU A 194 25.78 15.70 12.05
CA LEU A 194 25.50 14.57 11.13
C LEU A 194 25.14 13.31 11.92
N PRO A 195 24.26 12.45 11.36
CA PRO A 195 23.94 11.19 12.01
C PRO A 195 25.17 10.28 12.08
N THR A 196 25.37 9.65 13.23
CA THR A 196 26.47 8.69 13.42
C THR A 196 25.93 7.28 13.32
N PRO A 197 26.62 6.38 12.60
CA PRO A 197 26.18 4.99 12.51
C PRO A 197 26.36 4.29 13.85
N GLY A 198 25.37 3.44 14.20
CA GLY A 198 25.40 2.64 15.42
C GLY A 198 24.58 1.38 15.27
N LEU A 199 24.78 0.44 16.18
CA LEU A 199 23.91 -0.73 16.32
C LEU A 199 22.73 -0.38 17.23
N PRO A 200 21.56 -0.98 17.02
CA PRO A 200 20.44 -0.81 17.93
C PRO A 200 20.79 -1.38 19.32
N ASP A 201 20.45 -0.64 20.36
CA ASP A 201 20.69 -1.04 21.75
C ASP A 201 19.57 -2.02 22.20
N VAL A 202 19.66 -3.25 21.70
CA VAL A 202 18.74 -4.34 22.04
C VAL A 202 19.51 -5.65 22.18
N PRO A 203 19.07 -6.56 23.05
CA PRO A 203 19.68 -7.89 23.15
C PRO A 203 19.41 -8.69 21.85
N PHE A 204 20.46 -9.26 21.27
CA PHE A 204 20.34 -10.13 20.08
C PHE A 204 19.87 -11.53 20.48
N THR A 205 18.64 -11.67 20.92
CA THR A 205 18.01 -12.93 21.34
C THR A 205 16.87 -13.33 20.42
N LEU A 206 16.46 -14.60 20.50
CA LEU A 206 15.30 -15.10 19.75
C LEU A 206 14.01 -14.38 20.18
N ASP A 207 13.91 -14.03 21.47
CA ASP A 207 12.76 -13.30 22.01
C ASP A 207 12.63 -11.91 21.38
N THR A 208 13.75 -11.18 21.25
CA THR A 208 13.78 -9.90 20.53
C THR A 208 13.36 -10.10 19.08
N LEU A 209 13.87 -11.13 18.39
CA LEU A 209 13.50 -11.41 17.02
C LEU A 209 12.00 -11.70 16.87
N THR A 210 11.43 -12.54 17.73
CA THR A 210 9.99 -12.86 17.70
C THR A 210 9.12 -11.64 17.98
N LEU A 211 9.60 -10.74 18.85
CA LEU A 211 8.91 -9.49 19.18
C LEU A 211 8.87 -8.52 18.00
N ILE A 212 10.02 -8.28 17.34
CA ILE A 212 10.12 -7.31 16.26
C ILE A 212 9.67 -7.84 14.90
N ALA A 213 9.65 -9.16 14.68
CA ALA A 213 9.35 -9.78 13.38
C ALA A 213 8.00 -9.35 12.78
N PRO A 214 6.86 -9.31 13.50
CA PRO A 214 5.59 -8.88 12.94
C PRO A 214 5.61 -7.41 12.49
N TYR A 215 6.27 -6.53 13.23
CA TYR A 215 6.43 -5.11 12.87
C TYR A 215 7.36 -4.95 11.67
N ALA A 216 8.47 -5.68 11.64
CA ALA A 216 9.42 -5.69 10.53
C ALA A 216 8.78 -6.20 9.23
N LEU A 217 7.98 -7.27 9.31
CA LEU A 217 7.23 -7.80 8.17
C LEU A 217 6.18 -6.81 7.69
N ALA A 218 5.42 -6.21 8.59
CA ALA A 218 4.41 -5.21 8.26
C ALA A 218 5.05 -3.98 7.60
N LEU A 219 6.17 -3.47 8.15
CA LEU A 219 6.97 -2.39 7.56
C LEU A 219 7.45 -2.77 6.16
N ALA A 220 7.97 -3.98 5.98
CA ALA A 220 8.47 -4.44 4.69
C ALA A 220 7.36 -4.48 3.63
N LEU A 221 6.20 -5.05 3.95
CA LEU A 221 5.06 -5.17 3.04
C LEU A 221 4.45 -3.80 2.71
N VAL A 222 4.19 -2.97 3.72
CA VAL A 222 3.60 -1.63 3.54
C VAL A 222 4.55 -0.73 2.77
N GLY A 223 5.84 -0.70 3.13
CA GLY A 223 6.84 0.12 2.46
C GLY A 223 7.07 -0.30 1.01
N LEU A 224 7.10 -1.60 0.70
CA LEU A 224 7.18 -2.08 -0.69
C LEU A 224 5.92 -1.74 -1.48
N MET A 225 4.74 -1.92 -0.89
CA MET A 225 3.48 -1.62 -1.56
C MET A 225 3.40 -0.14 -1.93
N GLU A 226 3.66 0.77 -1.01
CA GLU A 226 3.64 2.21 -1.26
C GLU A 226 4.70 2.62 -2.29
N SER A 227 5.92 2.07 -2.20
CA SER A 227 7.00 2.35 -3.14
C SER A 227 6.69 1.86 -4.56
N LEU A 228 6.12 0.67 -4.70
CA LEU A 228 5.78 0.12 -6.01
C LEU A 228 4.57 0.82 -6.64
N LEU A 229 3.58 1.25 -5.83
CA LEU A 229 2.48 2.09 -6.29
C LEU A 229 2.98 3.46 -6.76
N THR A 230 3.86 4.09 -6.00
CA THR A 230 4.48 5.38 -6.37
C THR A 230 5.29 5.24 -7.64
N ALA A 231 6.08 4.16 -7.78
CA ALA A 231 6.85 3.89 -8.97
C ALA A 231 5.95 3.67 -10.20
N GLN A 232 4.81 2.98 -10.05
CA GLN A 232 3.84 2.81 -11.13
C GLN A 232 3.23 4.15 -11.53
N LEU A 233 2.85 4.98 -10.58
CA LEU A 233 2.29 6.30 -10.85
C LEU A 233 3.27 7.20 -11.63
N VAL A 234 4.57 7.13 -11.30
CA VAL A 234 5.60 7.86 -12.05
C VAL A 234 5.82 7.26 -13.43
N ASP A 235 5.77 5.92 -13.58
CA ASP A 235 5.85 5.25 -14.88
C ASP A 235 4.74 5.75 -15.82
N ASP A 236 3.50 5.76 -15.31
CA ASP A 236 2.31 6.20 -16.06
C ASP A 236 2.37 7.70 -16.40
N LEU A 237 2.94 8.54 -15.50
CA LEU A 237 3.07 9.98 -15.73
C LEU A 237 4.16 10.34 -16.74
N THR A 238 5.19 9.52 -16.86
CA THR A 238 6.40 9.83 -17.65
C THR A 238 6.54 8.95 -18.88
N ASP A 239 5.62 7.98 -19.08
CA ASP A 239 5.65 6.98 -20.14
C ASP A 239 7.01 6.24 -20.21
N THR A 240 7.64 6.02 -19.04
CA THR A 240 8.92 5.33 -18.94
C THR A 240 8.89 4.24 -17.89
N PRO A 241 9.25 2.99 -18.21
CA PRO A 241 9.20 1.89 -17.26
C PRO A 241 10.30 2.00 -16.20
N SER A 242 10.01 1.55 -14.99
CA SER A 242 10.98 1.39 -13.91
C SER A 242 11.31 -0.08 -13.64
N ASP A 243 12.49 -0.31 -13.07
CA ASP A 243 12.86 -1.63 -12.56
C ASP A 243 12.28 -1.83 -11.15
N LYS A 244 11.12 -2.47 -11.09
CA LYS A 244 10.41 -2.75 -9.84
C LYS A 244 11.20 -3.66 -8.88
N ARG A 245 12.00 -4.60 -9.43
CA ARG A 245 12.86 -5.48 -8.61
C ARG A 245 13.97 -4.67 -7.96
N ARG A 246 14.68 -3.88 -8.76
CA ARG A 246 15.74 -2.99 -8.26
C ARG A 246 15.17 -1.97 -7.26
N GLU A 247 13.97 -1.47 -7.48
CA GLU A 247 13.31 -0.55 -6.55
C GLU A 247 13.05 -1.23 -5.19
N SER A 248 12.50 -2.44 -5.20
CA SER A 248 12.23 -3.19 -3.96
C SER A 248 13.50 -3.50 -3.17
N VAL A 249 14.56 -3.94 -3.85
CA VAL A 249 15.87 -4.18 -3.21
C VAL A 249 16.45 -2.86 -2.71
N GLY A 250 16.35 -1.79 -3.50
CA GLY A 250 16.86 -0.46 -3.15
C GLY A 250 16.19 0.11 -1.89
N GLN A 251 14.88 -0.04 -1.76
CA GLN A 251 14.15 0.38 -0.55
C GLN A 251 14.62 -0.41 0.68
N GLY A 252 14.84 -1.72 0.52
CA GLY A 252 15.38 -2.53 1.60
C GLY A 252 16.78 -2.09 2.03
N VAL A 253 17.68 -1.85 1.07
CA VAL A 253 19.03 -1.32 1.34
C VAL A 253 18.95 0.04 2.02
N ALA A 254 18.07 0.93 1.55
CA ALA A 254 17.88 2.24 2.16
C ALA A 254 17.41 2.12 3.61
N ASN A 255 16.46 1.22 3.91
CA ASN A 255 15.96 1.01 5.27
C ASN A 255 17.02 0.38 6.20
N VAL A 256 17.82 -0.59 5.71
CA VAL A 256 18.93 -1.13 6.48
C VAL A 256 19.94 -0.03 6.85
N VAL A 257 20.38 0.75 5.86
CA VAL A 257 21.30 1.87 6.11
C VAL A 257 20.67 2.89 7.06
N THR A 258 19.42 3.25 6.83
CA THR A 258 18.67 4.20 7.69
C THR A 258 18.59 3.71 9.13
N GLY A 259 18.35 2.42 9.36
CA GLY A 259 18.36 1.84 10.70
C GLY A 259 19.73 1.95 11.38
N PHE A 260 20.83 1.71 10.68
CA PHE A 260 22.19 1.90 11.23
C PHE A 260 22.49 3.36 11.56
N PHE A 261 21.83 4.33 10.91
CA PHE A 261 21.93 5.75 11.25
C PHE A 261 20.85 6.21 12.24
N GLY A 262 20.16 5.28 12.92
CA GLY A 262 19.19 5.60 13.96
C GLY A 262 17.86 6.16 13.45
N GLY A 263 17.54 5.96 12.16
CA GLY A 263 16.33 6.49 11.55
C GLY A 263 15.13 5.53 11.65
N LEU A 264 13.92 6.09 11.61
CA LEU A 264 12.65 5.35 11.75
C LEU A 264 12.23 4.53 10.53
N GLY A 265 13.03 4.48 9.50
CA GLY A 265 12.68 3.82 8.24
C GLY A 265 11.76 4.65 7.34
N GLY A 266 11.68 4.25 6.08
CA GLY A 266 10.90 4.99 5.10
C GLY A 266 10.47 4.17 3.89
N CYS A 267 9.74 4.83 2.99
CA CYS A 267 9.34 4.32 1.69
C CYS A 267 9.14 5.48 0.71
N ALA A 268 8.78 5.16 -0.53
CA ALA A 268 8.50 6.21 -1.51
C ALA A 268 7.18 6.93 -1.18
N MET A 269 7.23 8.24 -1.20
CA MET A 269 6.11 9.12 -0.86
C MET A 269 5.44 9.63 -2.14
N ILE A 270 4.15 9.35 -2.32
CA ILE A 270 3.38 9.76 -3.49
C ILE A 270 3.37 11.31 -3.63
N GLY A 271 3.02 12.03 -2.56
CA GLY A 271 2.88 13.48 -2.58
C GLY A 271 4.16 14.20 -3.05
N GLN A 272 5.29 13.92 -2.39
CA GLN A 272 6.59 14.53 -2.69
C GLN A 272 7.12 14.09 -4.05
N THR A 273 6.87 12.87 -4.45
CA THR A 273 7.21 12.40 -5.80
C THR A 273 6.43 13.18 -6.85
N MET A 274 5.14 13.46 -6.64
CA MET A 274 4.35 14.27 -7.55
C MET A 274 4.82 15.73 -7.60
N ILE A 275 5.21 16.32 -6.48
CA ILE A 275 5.84 17.64 -6.44
C ILE A 275 7.12 17.62 -7.28
N ASN A 276 7.99 16.64 -7.11
CA ASN A 276 9.26 16.51 -7.82
C ASN A 276 9.09 16.30 -9.33
N VAL A 277 8.25 15.33 -9.71
CA VAL A 277 8.12 14.87 -11.10
C VAL A 277 7.12 15.70 -11.92
N LYS A 278 5.92 15.97 -11.35
CA LYS A 278 4.82 16.64 -12.05
C LYS A 278 4.92 18.15 -11.96
N THR A 279 5.17 18.70 -10.76
CA THR A 279 5.16 20.14 -10.54
C THR A 279 6.51 20.77 -10.90
N ALA A 280 7.60 20.23 -10.37
CA ALA A 280 8.95 20.77 -10.61
C ALA A 280 9.62 20.22 -11.88
N GLY A 281 9.11 19.16 -12.48
CA GLY A 281 9.60 18.63 -13.76
C GLY A 281 10.90 17.80 -13.68
N ALA A 282 11.30 17.36 -12.50
CA ALA A 282 12.48 16.50 -12.33
C ALA A 282 12.33 15.15 -13.04
N ARG A 283 13.44 14.62 -13.53
CA ARG A 283 13.48 13.34 -14.28
C ARG A 283 14.66 12.47 -13.91
N THR A 284 15.59 12.96 -13.08
CA THR A 284 16.81 12.25 -12.75
C THR A 284 16.94 11.95 -11.26
N ARG A 285 17.91 11.11 -10.92
CA ARG A 285 18.23 10.76 -9.52
C ARG A 285 18.80 11.93 -8.74
N LEU A 286 19.29 12.99 -9.44
CA LEU A 286 19.91 14.13 -8.83
C LEU A 286 18.96 14.91 -7.93
N SER A 287 17.70 15.09 -8.35
CA SER A 287 16.70 15.78 -7.53
C SER A 287 16.41 15.01 -6.23
N THR A 288 16.34 13.69 -6.27
CA THR A 288 16.16 12.84 -5.09
C THR A 288 17.35 12.96 -4.13
N PHE A 289 18.57 12.89 -4.68
CA PHE A 289 19.79 13.08 -3.89
C PHE A 289 19.81 14.45 -3.22
N LEU A 290 19.58 15.51 -4.00
CA LEU A 290 19.59 16.88 -3.51
C LEU A 290 18.46 17.15 -2.52
N ALA A 291 17.31 16.52 -2.66
CA ALA A 291 16.22 16.64 -1.68
C ALA A 291 16.68 16.15 -0.29
N GLY A 292 17.37 15.01 -0.20
CA GLY A 292 17.95 14.54 1.06
C GLY A 292 19.02 15.48 1.60
N VAL A 293 19.98 15.88 0.77
CA VAL A 293 21.07 16.79 1.19
C VAL A 293 20.53 18.15 1.64
N PHE A 294 19.64 18.77 0.88
CA PHE A 294 19.04 20.04 1.25
C PHE A 294 18.20 19.95 2.53
N LEU A 295 17.45 18.85 2.70
CA LEU A 295 16.70 18.62 3.93
C LEU A 295 17.63 18.66 5.15
N LEU A 296 18.73 17.91 5.12
CA LEU A 296 19.68 17.89 6.23
C LEU A 296 20.34 19.27 6.43
N LEU A 297 20.79 19.90 5.35
CA LEU A 297 21.41 21.24 5.43
C LEU A 297 20.45 22.28 6.01
N LEU A 298 19.18 22.29 5.56
CA LEU A 298 18.17 23.20 6.09
C LEU A 298 17.90 22.94 7.57
N CYS A 299 17.83 21.67 8.00
CA CYS A 299 17.62 21.35 9.41
C CYS A 299 18.81 21.76 10.29
N LEU A 300 20.05 21.56 9.83
CA LEU A 300 21.24 21.97 10.56
C LEU A 300 21.41 23.49 10.63
N THR A 301 21.03 24.22 9.59
CA THR A 301 21.20 25.68 9.51
C THR A 301 20.03 26.45 10.10
N LEU A 302 18.79 25.96 9.92
CA LEU A 302 17.55 26.61 10.36
C LEU A 302 16.95 25.95 11.62
N GLY A 303 17.71 25.16 12.36
CA GLY A 303 17.25 24.46 13.56
C GLY A 303 16.41 25.34 14.51
N PRO A 304 16.86 26.53 14.91
CA PRO A 304 16.08 27.43 15.78
C PRO A 304 14.76 27.88 15.16
N ALA A 305 14.70 28.10 13.85
CA ALA A 305 13.47 28.47 13.16
C ALA A 305 12.50 27.29 13.06
N VAL A 306 13.04 26.08 12.83
CA VAL A 306 12.23 24.84 12.78
C VAL A 306 11.68 24.50 14.17
N SER A 307 12.45 24.69 15.24
CA SER A 307 12.00 24.46 16.61
C SER A 307 10.88 25.42 17.04
N ALA A 308 10.81 26.62 16.47
CA ALA A 308 9.78 27.61 16.74
C ALA A 308 8.44 27.33 16.00
N ILE A 309 8.39 26.36 15.11
CA ILE A 309 7.16 26.00 14.39
C ILE A 309 6.10 25.53 15.38
N PRO A 310 4.89 26.14 15.42
CA PRO A 310 3.82 25.68 16.29
C PRO A 310 3.29 24.32 15.82
N MET A 311 3.03 23.41 16.76
CA MET A 311 2.42 22.10 16.47
C MET A 311 1.09 22.27 15.72
N ALA A 312 0.34 23.32 15.97
CA ALA A 312 -0.88 23.67 15.23
C ALA A 312 -0.68 23.74 13.71
N ALA A 313 0.48 24.25 13.26
CA ALA A 313 0.81 24.33 11.84
C ALA A 313 1.04 22.93 11.24
N LEU A 314 1.72 22.04 11.98
CA LEU A 314 1.94 20.66 11.54
C LEU A 314 0.63 19.88 11.50
N VAL A 315 -0.22 20.03 12.51
CA VAL A 315 -1.57 19.43 12.53
C VAL A 315 -2.38 19.91 11.32
N ALA A 316 -2.38 21.21 11.02
CA ALA A 316 -3.08 21.74 9.86
C ALA A 316 -2.57 21.10 8.54
N VAL A 317 -1.24 20.95 8.40
CA VAL A 317 -0.63 20.28 7.25
C VAL A 317 -1.05 18.83 7.17
N MET A 318 -1.01 18.08 8.27
CA MET A 318 -1.37 16.66 8.28
C MET A 318 -2.86 16.41 8.02
N VAL A 319 -3.74 17.26 8.54
CA VAL A 319 -5.18 17.23 8.21
C VAL A 319 -5.38 17.45 6.71
N MET A 320 -4.64 18.40 6.13
CA MET A 320 -4.73 18.66 4.68
C MET A 320 -4.13 17.51 3.86
N VAL A 321 -3.02 16.93 4.28
CA VAL A 321 -2.42 15.73 3.67
C VAL A 321 -3.42 14.56 3.70
N SER A 322 -4.03 14.30 4.85
CA SER A 322 -5.08 13.29 4.99
C SER A 322 -6.22 13.54 4.00
N PHE A 323 -6.74 14.76 3.96
CA PHE A 323 -7.84 15.13 3.06
C PHE A 323 -7.49 14.97 1.58
N THR A 324 -6.28 15.35 1.17
CA THR A 324 -5.81 15.24 -0.23
C THR A 324 -5.39 13.83 -0.63
N THR A 325 -4.95 13.01 0.32
CA THR A 325 -4.61 11.60 0.10
C THR A 325 -5.85 10.73 -0.07
N PHE A 326 -6.93 11.07 0.63
CA PHE A 326 -8.19 10.34 0.52
C PHE A 326 -8.78 10.42 -0.89
N ASP A 327 -9.07 9.27 -1.48
CA ASP A 327 -9.75 9.22 -2.80
C ASP A 327 -11.26 9.43 -2.66
N TRP A 328 -11.68 10.68 -2.63
CA TRP A 328 -13.08 11.09 -2.55
C TRP A 328 -13.94 10.56 -3.70
N ARG A 329 -13.33 10.27 -4.86
CA ARG A 329 -14.05 9.71 -6.01
C ARG A 329 -14.49 8.28 -5.74
N SER A 330 -13.73 7.53 -4.96
CA SER A 330 -14.02 6.13 -4.64
C SER A 330 -15.33 5.96 -3.85
N ILE A 331 -15.70 6.95 -3.03
CA ILE A 331 -16.94 6.94 -2.22
C ILE A 331 -18.07 7.76 -2.85
N ALA A 332 -17.84 8.42 -3.97
CA ALA A 332 -18.87 9.22 -4.65
C ALA A 332 -20.04 8.32 -5.09
N PRO A 333 -21.31 8.72 -4.85
CA PRO A 333 -22.49 7.91 -5.18
C PRO A 333 -22.55 7.49 -6.67
N ALA A 334 -22.06 8.35 -7.54
CA ALA A 334 -21.98 8.07 -8.99
C ALA A 334 -20.98 6.95 -9.31
N THR A 335 -19.87 6.88 -8.58
CA THR A 335 -18.84 5.83 -8.72
C THR A 335 -19.33 4.51 -8.12
N LEU A 336 -19.87 4.56 -6.88
CA LEU A 336 -20.39 3.37 -6.18
C LEU A 336 -21.52 2.68 -6.96
N ARG A 337 -22.37 3.44 -7.67
CA ARG A 337 -23.43 2.85 -8.53
C ARG A 337 -22.88 2.20 -9.80
N ARG A 338 -21.69 2.59 -10.26
CA ARG A 338 -21.06 2.02 -11.48
C ARG A 338 -20.13 0.87 -11.16
N LEU A 339 -19.54 0.84 -9.96
CA LEU A 339 -18.65 -0.23 -9.52
C LEU A 339 -19.47 -1.50 -9.21
N PRO A 340 -18.93 -2.68 -9.55
CA PRO A 340 -19.49 -3.93 -9.06
C PRO A 340 -19.51 -3.93 -7.52
N VAL A 341 -20.61 -4.40 -6.93
CA VAL A 341 -20.78 -4.45 -5.46
C VAL A 341 -19.61 -5.16 -4.77
N GLY A 342 -19.06 -6.20 -5.41
CA GLY A 342 -17.89 -6.92 -4.89
C GLY A 342 -16.64 -6.05 -4.74
N GLU A 343 -16.39 -5.12 -5.64
CA GLU A 343 -15.22 -4.22 -5.55
C GLU A 343 -15.39 -3.20 -4.43
N SER A 344 -16.59 -2.64 -4.29
CA SER A 344 -16.91 -1.73 -3.17
C SER A 344 -16.81 -2.45 -1.83
N ALA A 345 -17.24 -3.72 -1.76
CA ALA A 345 -17.10 -4.55 -0.55
C ALA A 345 -15.63 -4.82 -0.21
N VAL A 346 -14.79 -5.13 -1.20
CA VAL A 346 -13.33 -5.34 -1.00
C VAL A 346 -12.67 -4.07 -0.48
N MET A 347 -12.97 -2.91 -1.06
CA MET A 347 -12.47 -1.62 -0.58
C MET A 347 -12.90 -1.37 0.87
N ALA A 348 -14.18 -1.56 1.18
CA ALA A 348 -14.72 -1.38 2.54
C ALA A 348 -14.06 -2.33 3.55
N VAL A 349 -13.89 -3.61 3.22
CA VAL A 349 -13.18 -4.59 4.05
C VAL A 349 -11.76 -4.13 4.33
N THR A 350 -11.03 -3.69 3.31
CA THR A 350 -9.66 -3.19 3.47
C THR A 350 -9.62 -2.02 4.46
N VAL A 351 -10.49 -1.00 4.28
CA VAL A 351 -10.54 0.16 5.17
C VAL A 351 -10.91 -0.23 6.60
N VAL A 352 -11.94 -1.04 6.79
CA VAL A 352 -12.42 -1.44 8.11
C VAL A 352 -11.34 -2.20 8.87
N PHE A 353 -10.67 -3.18 8.23
CA PHE A 353 -9.62 -3.96 8.90
C PHE A 353 -8.41 -3.09 9.22
N VAL A 354 -8.00 -2.18 8.35
CA VAL A 354 -6.91 -1.25 8.66
C VAL A 354 -7.26 -0.37 9.85
N VAL A 355 -8.42 0.27 9.84
CA VAL A 355 -8.81 1.21 10.90
C VAL A 355 -9.04 0.49 12.24
N ALA A 356 -9.67 -0.69 12.22
CA ALA A 356 -9.94 -1.47 13.43
C ALA A 356 -8.66 -2.04 14.08
N THR A 357 -7.67 -2.45 13.26
CA THR A 357 -6.42 -3.04 13.76
C THR A 357 -5.28 -2.03 13.88
N HIS A 358 -5.46 -0.82 13.35
CA HIS A 358 -4.40 0.18 13.18
C HIS A 358 -3.18 -0.38 12.42
N ASN A 359 -3.40 -1.41 11.58
CA ASN A 359 -2.35 -2.12 10.86
C ASN A 359 -2.67 -2.22 9.36
N LEU A 360 -1.94 -1.45 8.57
CA LEU A 360 -2.09 -1.40 7.12
C LEU A 360 -1.86 -2.75 6.42
N ALA A 361 -0.91 -3.56 6.92
CA ALA A 361 -0.62 -4.87 6.34
C ALA A 361 -1.79 -5.85 6.52
N VAL A 362 -2.41 -5.86 7.71
CA VAL A 362 -3.59 -6.70 8.00
C VAL A 362 -4.73 -6.36 7.05
N GLY A 363 -4.99 -5.07 6.85
CA GLY A 363 -6.06 -4.63 5.96
C GLY A 363 -5.84 -5.02 4.50
N VAL A 364 -4.60 -4.93 4.01
CA VAL A 364 -4.25 -5.35 2.65
C VAL A 364 -4.47 -6.86 2.47
N ILE A 365 -4.00 -7.66 3.43
CA ILE A 365 -4.19 -9.12 3.40
C ILE A 365 -5.68 -9.46 3.42
N ALA A 366 -6.46 -8.86 4.33
CA ALA A 366 -7.91 -9.06 4.40
C ALA A 366 -8.61 -8.65 3.11
N GLY A 367 -8.23 -7.51 2.53
CA GLY A 367 -8.73 -7.03 1.24
C GLY A 367 -8.43 -7.98 0.08
N CYS A 368 -7.19 -8.48 -0.01
CA CYS A 368 -6.80 -9.45 -1.02
C CYS A 368 -7.59 -10.78 -0.88
N LEU A 369 -7.76 -11.27 0.34
CA LEU A 369 -8.57 -12.48 0.60
C LEU A 369 -10.04 -12.26 0.23
N ALA A 370 -10.62 -11.10 0.58
CA ALA A 370 -11.96 -10.74 0.16
C ALA A 370 -12.09 -10.66 -1.36
N ALA A 371 -11.11 -10.08 -2.04
CA ALA A 371 -11.08 -9.99 -3.50
C ALA A 371 -10.99 -11.37 -4.17
N LEU A 372 -10.18 -12.27 -3.62
CA LEU A 372 -10.12 -13.67 -4.08
C LEU A 372 -11.47 -14.38 -3.91
N GLY A 373 -12.16 -14.17 -2.77
CA GLY A 373 -13.49 -14.70 -2.52
C GLY A 373 -14.54 -14.18 -3.52
N VAL A 374 -14.53 -12.86 -3.77
CA VAL A 374 -15.41 -12.23 -4.79
C VAL A 374 -15.11 -12.76 -6.18
N PHE A 375 -13.84 -12.92 -6.54
CA PHE A 375 -13.44 -13.48 -7.84
C PHE A 375 -13.89 -14.92 -7.98
N ALA A 376 -13.61 -15.78 -6.97
CA ALA A 376 -14.02 -17.18 -6.98
C ALA A 376 -15.53 -17.33 -7.13
N ARG A 377 -16.32 -16.53 -6.39
CA ARG A 377 -17.79 -16.52 -6.51
C ARG A 377 -18.27 -16.09 -7.90
N ARG A 378 -17.61 -15.09 -8.52
CA ARG A 378 -17.97 -14.61 -9.86
C ARG A 378 -17.68 -15.66 -10.94
N VAL A 379 -16.56 -16.37 -10.80
CA VAL A 379 -16.18 -17.43 -11.75
C VAL A 379 -17.07 -18.66 -11.55
N ALA A 380 -17.36 -19.06 -10.31
CA ALA A 380 -18.24 -20.18 -10.00
C ALA A 380 -19.64 -20.02 -10.60
N GLY A 381 -20.18 -18.79 -10.60
CA GLY A 381 -21.51 -18.52 -11.18
C GLY A 381 -21.59 -18.56 -12.70
N ARG A 382 -20.47 -18.78 -13.41
CA ARG A 382 -20.44 -18.89 -14.89
C ARG A 382 -20.55 -20.30 -15.42
N ALA A 383 -20.56 -21.34 -14.57
CA ALA A 383 -20.80 -22.69 -14.99
C ALA A 383 -22.32 -22.90 -15.28
N GLU A 384 -22.67 -23.06 -16.54
CA GLU A 384 -24.02 -23.24 -16.97
C GLU A 384 -24.25 -24.71 -17.44
N LEU A 385 -25.45 -25.21 -17.25
CA LEU A 385 -25.89 -26.54 -17.66
C LEU A 385 -27.10 -26.41 -18.58
N ALA A 386 -26.94 -26.77 -19.83
CA ALA A 386 -28.02 -26.84 -20.78
C ALA A 386 -28.43 -28.30 -21.00
N VAL A 387 -29.72 -28.61 -20.93
CA VAL A 387 -30.27 -29.97 -21.10
C VAL A 387 -30.98 -30.07 -22.42
N THR A 388 -30.60 -31.05 -23.23
CA THR A 388 -31.25 -31.33 -24.52
C THR A 388 -31.63 -32.82 -24.55
N ARG A 389 -32.90 -33.12 -24.87
CA ARG A 389 -33.38 -34.50 -25.03
C ARG A 389 -33.52 -34.82 -26.50
N ALA A 390 -33.14 -36.03 -26.88
CA ALA A 390 -33.37 -36.52 -28.23
C ALA A 390 -34.87 -36.59 -28.53
N PRO A 391 -35.32 -36.38 -29.80
CA PRO A 391 -36.74 -36.40 -30.16
C PRO A 391 -37.43 -37.73 -29.86
N ASP A 392 -36.69 -38.83 -29.88
CA ASP A 392 -37.16 -40.20 -29.59
C ASP A 392 -37.15 -40.53 -28.08
N GLY A 393 -36.70 -39.60 -27.23
CA GLY A 393 -36.58 -39.78 -25.78
C GLY A 393 -35.50 -40.76 -25.33
N SER A 394 -34.71 -41.35 -26.23
CA SER A 394 -33.72 -42.39 -25.92
C SER A 394 -32.45 -41.88 -25.24
N THR A 395 -32.11 -40.62 -25.43
CA THR A 395 -30.85 -40.00 -24.95
C THR A 395 -31.11 -38.60 -24.42
N VAL A 396 -30.42 -38.25 -23.31
CA VAL A 396 -30.35 -36.90 -22.80
C VAL A 396 -28.89 -36.39 -22.84
N ARG A 397 -28.69 -35.18 -23.29
CA ARG A 397 -27.40 -34.51 -23.34
C ARG A 397 -27.39 -33.33 -22.39
N TYR A 398 -26.45 -33.34 -21.47
CA TYR A 398 -26.13 -32.27 -20.53
C TYR A 398 -24.90 -31.52 -21.02
N ALA A 399 -25.09 -30.40 -21.68
CA ALA A 399 -23.99 -29.55 -22.13
C ALA A 399 -23.58 -28.63 -21.01
N VAL A 400 -22.37 -28.83 -20.47
CA VAL A 400 -21.76 -28.00 -19.41
C VAL A 400 -20.87 -26.98 -20.07
N THR A 401 -21.02 -25.71 -19.68
CA THR A 401 -20.19 -24.63 -20.18
C THR A 401 -19.50 -23.88 -19.03
N GLY A 402 -18.34 -23.26 -19.30
CA GLY A 402 -17.61 -22.46 -18.32
C GLY A 402 -16.50 -23.21 -17.62
N ASP A 403 -15.98 -22.57 -16.53
CA ASP A 403 -14.84 -23.08 -15.78
C ASP A 403 -15.28 -23.96 -14.62
N LEU A 404 -14.85 -25.24 -14.64
CA LEU A 404 -15.13 -26.23 -13.59
C LEU A 404 -13.95 -26.34 -12.63
N PHE A 405 -14.15 -25.96 -11.38
CA PHE A 405 -13.20 -26.03 -10.28
C PHE A 405 -13.95 -26.23 -8.95
N PHE A 406 -13.26 -26.39 -7.85
CA PHE A 406 -13.85 -26.73 -6.54
C PHE A 406 -15.12 -25.91 -6.19
N ALA A 407 -15.17 -24.60 -6.54
CA ALA A 407 -16.29 -23.75 -6.17
C ALA A 407 -17.49 -23.83 -7.15
N SER A 408 -17.26 -24.11 -8.45
CA SER A 408 -18.33 -24.23 -9.47
C SER A 408 -18.85 -25.66 -9.60
N ALA A 409 -18.01 -26.65 -9.29
CA ALA A 409 -18.40 -28.07 -9.45
C ALA A 409 -19.29 -28.58 -8.32
N ASN A 410 -19.18 -28.03 -7.08
CA ASN A 410 -19.91 -28.54 -5.91
C ASN A 410 -21.43 -28.62 -6.04
N GLY A 411 -22.07 -27.79 -6.86
CA GLY A 411 -23.52 -27.86 -7.09
C GLY A 411 -23.90 -28.51 -8.41
N LEU A 412 -22.94 -28.99 -9.21
CA LEU A 412 -23.20 -29.52 -10.55
C LEU A 412 -23.93 -30.84 -10.47
N ALA A 413 -23.50 -31.75 -9.60
CA ALA A 413 -24.09 -33.08 -9.46
C ALA A 413 -25.59 -33.07 -9.06
N ASP A 414 -26.05 -32.03 -8.35
CA ASP A 414 -27.42 -31.88 -7.88
C ASP A 414 -28.39 -31.40 -9.00
N ARG A 415 -27.84 -30.97 -10.13
CA ARG A 415 -28.59 -30.44 -11.26
C ARG A 415 -28.98 -31.52 -12.31
N PHE A 416 -28.59 -32.77 -12.07
CA PHE A 416 -28.90 -33.91 -12.92
C PHE A 416 -30.15 -34.66 -12.43
N ASP A 417 -31.04 -35.01 -13.33
CA ASP A 417 -32.24 -35.78 -13.01
C ASP A 417 -31.99 -37.31 -13.11
N TYR A 418 -31.26 -37.83 -12.12
CA TYR A 418 -30.87 -39.24 -12.09
C TYR A 418 -32.02 -40.21 -12.16
N ALA A 419 -33.24 -39.84 -11.75
CA ALA A 419 -34.42 -40.69 -11.76
C ALA A 419 -35.18 -40.61 -13.09
N GLY A 420 -35.43 -39.40 -13.58
CA GLY A 420 -36.27 -39.15 -14.78
C GLY A 420 -35.55 -39.27 -16.11
N ASP A 421 -34.21 -39.31 -16.12
CA ASP A 421 -33.44 -39.41 -17.36
C ASP A 421 -33.50 -40.82 -17.99
N PRO A 422 -33.35 -40.91 -19.33
CA PRO A 422 -33.30 -42.18 -20.05
C PRO A 422 -32.05 -43.00 -19.70
N GLU A 423 -31.98 -44.23 -20.23
CA GLU A 423 -30.86 -45.14 -20.00
C GLU A 423 -29.53 -44.60 -20.51
N LYS A 424 -29.53 -43.78 -21.58
CA LYS A 424 -28.33 -43.18 -22.16
C LYS A 424 -28.25 -41.70 -21.86
N VAL A 425 -27.17 -41.29 -21.13
CA VAL A 425 -26.89 -39.92 -20.74
C VAL A 425 -25.55 -39.49 -21.30
N VAL A 426 -25.49 -38.33 -21.92
CA VAL A 426 -24.24 -37.74 -22.42
C VAL A 426 -23.91 -36.46 -21.63
N VAL A 427 -22.78 -36.42 -20.96
CA VAL A 427 -22.26 -35.24 -20.29
C VAL A 427 -21.21 -34.59 -21.19
N ASP A 428 -21.64 -33.55 -21.89
CA ASP A 428 -20.79 -32.85 -22.87
C ASP A 428 -20.05 -31.70 -22.23
N LEU A 429 -18.72 -31.78 -22.24
CA LEU A 429 -17.77 -30.80 -21.68
C LEU A 429 -17.01 -30.06 -22.78
N GLY A 430 -17.47 -30.07 -24.03
CA GLY A 430 -16.76 -29.41 -25.13
C GLY A 430 -16.59 -27.90 -24.99
N ALA A 431 -17.45 -27.26 -24.21
CA ALA A 431 -17.35 -25.83 -23.87
C ALA A 431 -16.98 -25.58 -22.40
N ALA A 432 -16.58 -26.62 -21.66
CA ALA A 432 -16.15 -26.54 -20.27
C ALA A 432 -14.63 -26.71 -20.14
N ARG A 433 -14.05 -26.10 -19.11
CA ARG A 433 -12.62 -26.26 -18.76
C ARG A 433 -12.49 -26.84 -17.36
N LEU A 434 -11.77 -27.96 -17.23
CA LEU A 434 -11.45 -28.56 -15.94
C LEU A 434 -10.16 -27.96 -15.39
N TRP A 435 -10.20 -27.49 -14.15
CA TRP A 435 -9.08 -26.81 -13.52
C TRP A 435 -8.43 -27.62 -12.37
N ASP A 436 -9.19 -28.44 -11.66
CA ASP A 436 -8.72 -29.13 -10.48
C ASP A 436 -9.30 -30.54 -10.28
N ALA A 437 -8.77 -31.26 -9.30
CA ALA A 437 -9.20 -32.61 -8.96
C ALA A 437 -10.66 -32.67 -8.47
N SER A 438 -11.18 -31.59 -7.87
CA SER A 438 -12.57 -31.53 -7.38
C SER A 438 -13.57 -31.60 -8.53
N ALA A 439 -13.25 -30.94 -9.66
CA ALA A 439 -14.08 -31.02 -10.87
C ALA A 439 -14.13 -32.44 -11.46
N VAL A 440 -12.98 -33.15 -11.45
CA VAL A 440 -12.95 -34.57 -11.90
C VAL A 440 -13.78 -35.46 -10.96
N ALA A 441 -13.59 -35.32 -9.63
CA ALA A 441 -14.32 -36.11 -8.65
C ALA A 441 -15.86 -35.94 -8.74
N VAL A 442 -16.33 -34.75 -9.09
CA VAL A 442 -17.76 -34.49 -9.31
C VAL A 442 -18.26 -35.21 -10.58
N LEU A 443 -17.46 -35.20 -11.65
CA LEU A 443 -17.80 -35.97 -12.88
C LEU A 443 -17.89 -37.48 -12.60
N ASP A 444 -16.92 -38.01 -11.85
CA ASP A 444 -16.93 -39.41 -11.43
C ASP A 444 -18.15 -39.73 -10.55
N THR A 445 -18.51 -38.79 -9.65
CA THR A 445 -19.73 -38.92 -8.84
C THR A 445 -21.01 -38.96 -9.70
N ILE A 446 -21.07 -38.11 -10.73
CA ILE A 446 -22.23 -38.09 -11.64
C ILE A 446 -22.34 -39.43 -12.38
N THR A 447 -21.26 -39.91 -12.99
CA THR A 447 -21.24 -41.18 -13.72
C THR A 447 -21.57 -42.36 -12.79
N ALA A 448 -21.00 -42.39 -11.59
CA ALA A 448 -21.31 -43.43 -10.59
C ALA A 448 -22.77 -43.43 -10.15
N LYS A 449 -23.40 -42.26 -9.93
CA LYS A 449 -24.82 -42.13 -9.57
C LYS A 449 -25.75 -42.64 -10.65
N TYR A 450 -25.43 -42.47 -11.93
CA TYR A 450 -26.17 -43.07 -13.04
C TYR A 450 -25.96 -44.58 -13.12
N ALA A 451 -24.70 -45.06 -12.99
CA ALA A 451 -24.39 -46.50 -13.00
C ALA A 451 -25.11 -47.25 -11.88
N GLN A 452 -25.19 -46.70 -10.65
CA GLN A 452 -25.96 -47.28 -9.55
C GLN A 452 -27.48 -47.46 -9.87
N ARG A 453 -27.98 -46.74 -10.86
CA ARG A 453 -29.37 -46.81 -11.32
C ARG A 453 -29.56 -47.64 -12.62
N GLY A 454 -28.49 -48.33 -13.02
CA GLY A 454 -28.50 -49.14 -14.26
C GLY A 454 -28.47 -48.30 -15.54
N LYS A 455 -28.12 -46.99 -15.46
CA LYS A 455 -28.04 -46.09 -16.60
C LYS A 455 -26.60 -45.85 -17.00
N HIS A 456 -26.33 -45.56 -18.26
CA HIS A 456 -24.99 -45.30 -18.80
C HIS A 456 -24.78 -43.81 -19.03
N ALA A 457 -23.88 -43.22 -18.29
CA ALA A 457 -23.46 -41.81 -18.46
C ALA A 457 -22.05 -41.75 -19.07
N GLU A 458 -21.95 -41.12 -20.24
CA GLU A 458 -20.69 -40.94 -20.97
C GLU A 458 -20.23 -39.48 -20.90
N VAL A 459 -18.99 -39.25 -20.49
CA VAL A 459 -18.37 -37.93 -20.50
C VAL A 459 -17.68 -37.71 -21.83
N THR A 460 -18.06 -36.65 -22.54
CA THR A 460 -17.56 -36.33 -23.88
C THR A 460 -17.04 -34.89 -23.99
N GLY A 461 -16.30 -34.58 -25.04
CA GLY A 461 -15.91 -33.21 -25.37
C GLY A 461 -14.70 -32.67 -24.60
N LEU A 462 -14.09 -33.47 -23.74
CA LEU A 462 -12.86 -33.04 -23.04
C LEU A 462 -11.69 -32.92 -24.02
N THR A 463 -10.95 -31.82 -23.96
CA THR A 463 -9.79 -31.55 -24.81
C THR A 463 -8.60 -30.99 -24.03
N GLY A 464 -7.38 -31.17 -24.56
CA GLY A 464 -6.16 -30.59 -23.99
C GLY A 464 -5.88 -30.97 -22.54
N ALA A 465 -5.47 -30.03 -21.74
CA ALA A 465 -5.09 -30.23 -20.33
C ALA A 465 -6.22 -30.80 -19.47
N GLY A 466 -7.49 -30.49 -19.78
CA GLY A 466 -8.66 -31.05 -19.08
C GLY A 466 -8.82 -32.52 -19.29
N ALA A 467 -8.60 -33.02 -20.53
CA ALA A 467 -8.65 -34.45 -20.87
C ALA A 467 -7.49 -35.20 -20.18
N GLU A 468 -6.28 -34.65 -20.18
CA GLU A 468 -5.12 -35.23 -19.49
C GLU A 468 -5.36 -35.30 -17.97
N LEU A 469 -5.92 -34.24 -17.38
CA LEU A 469 -6.23 -34.22 -15.97
C LEU A 469 -7.25 -35.26 -15.58
N HIS A 470 -8.36 -35.39 -16.38
CA HIS A 470 -9.38 -36.38 -16.18
C HIS A 470 -8.83 -37.79 -16.29
N ALA A 471 -8.11 -38.14 -17.39
CA ALA A 471 -7.53 -39.44 -17.60
C ALA A 471 -6.56 -39.85 -16.45
N ARG A 472 -5.75 -38.92 -15.97
CA ARG A 472 -4.78 -39.18 -14.88
C ARG A 472 -5.42 -39.42 -13.52
N LEU A 473 -6.59 -38.83 -13.25
CA LEU A 473 -7.24 -38.87 -11.93
C LEU A 473 -8.35 -39.93 -11.87
N SER A 474 -9.08 -40.14 -12.95
CA SER A 474 -10.13 -41.17 -13.02
C SER A 474 -9.57 -42.60 -13.03
N GLU A 475 -8.29 -42.83 -13.39
CA GLU A 475 -7.64 -44.14 -13.26
C GLU A 475 -7.34 -44.55 -11.79
N ARG A 476 -7.57 -43.65 -10.82
CA ARG A 476 -7.30 -43.88 -9.39
C ARG A 476 -8.57 -44.16 -8.57
N ALA A 477 -9.72 -44.12 -9.16
CA ALA A 477 -11.04 -44.44 -8.58
C ALA A 477 -11.54 -45.83 -9.04
#